data_adcc31d4c85ea9f4fc657e1ab68de6d0
#
_entry.id   adcc31d4c85ea9f4fc657e1ab68de6d0
#
_cell.length_a   1.000
_cell.length_b   1.000
_cell.length_c   1.000
_cell.angle_alpha   90.00
_cell.angle_beta   90.00
_cell.angle_gamma   90.00
#
_symmetry.space_group_name_H-M   'P 1'
#
loop_
_entity.id
_entity.type
_entity.pdbx_description
1 polymer ?
#
loop_
_entity_poly.entity_id
_entity_poly.type
_entity_poly.pdbx_seq_one_letter_code
_entity_poly.pdbx_strand_id
1 'polypeptide(L)'
;MPKPPFHFVAPVAIAISASASAQSVVAFGWNANGQCTVPSAATGAKAVAGGWYHSLAVRSTNTCLAWGANIYGQSAVPASLGAVTQVAGGFAHSIALTSTFNVVAWGGGEYNYGQGTVPASANVSSARQVAAGKFHNVVLRTAYTVAAWGLNTDLQCNVPVTLGQVKAVGAGDAFSSAVQITGRVVGWGTNQNGQCTAPSAASQVTTIACGGRHVVALRADQTLVAWGDNSSSQCTIPAELGAVGQVAAGNAHTVVMLTDGTVLAWGDNTYGQTNVQQALAGALGSRIGAGAFHTLVVKAPLLGGSMPCPADLTGDREVDGQDLGLLLASWGNGAGDPADLDVDGDVDGADLGEMLAAWGPCGGTPPAQP
;
A
#
# COMPACT_ATOMS: atom_id res chain seq x y z
N MET A 1 -17.36 -56.12 49.06
CA MET A 1 -16.68 -54.83 49.01
C MET A 1 -17.06 -54.16 47.70
N PRO A 2 -17.74 -53.03 47.69
CA PRO A 2 -18.14 -52.34 46.48
C PRO A 2 -16.93 -51.54 45.93
N LYS A 3 -16.76 -51.57 44.59
CA LYS A 3 -15.73 -50.83 43.83
C LYS A 3 -16.08 -49.30 43.89
N PRO A 4 -15.09 -48.39 44.00
CA PRO A 4 -15.31 -46.97 43.92
C PRO A 4 -15.65 -46.54 42.50
N PRO A 5 -16.42 -45.45 42.33
CA PRO A 5 -16.80 -44.93 41.01
C PRO A 5 -15.63 -44.25 40.34
N PHE A 6 -15.39 -44.58 39.07
CA PHE A 6 -14.47 -43.85 38.17
C PHE A 6 -15.02 -42.46 37.89
N HIS A 7 -14.27 -41.44 38.32
CA HIS A 7 -14.54 -40.05 37.90
C HIS A 7 -13.90 -39.83 36.54
N PHE A 8 -14.72 -39.65 35.51
CA PHE A 8 -14.29 -39.13 34.24
C PHE A 8 -13.99 -37.63 34.41
N VAL A 9 -12.73 -37.25 34.36
CA VAL A 9 -12.32 -35.85 34.19
C VAL A 9 -12.41 -35.56 32.68
N ALA A 10 -13.37 -34.74 32.30
CA ALA A 10 -13.47 -34.26 30.92
C ALA A 10 -12.24 -33.41 30.56
N PRO A 11 -11.65 -33.58 29.39
CA PRO A 11 -10.53 -32.74 28.97
C PRO A 11 -10.99 -31.28 28.86
N VAL A 12 -10.32 -30.40 29.56
CA VAL A 12 -10.47 -28.94 29.40
C VAL A 12 -9.92 -28.59 28.01
N ALA A 13 -10.81 -28.34 27.07
CA ALA A 13 -10.44 -27.76 25.77
C ALA A 13 -9.92 -26.33 26.02
N ILE A 14 -8.60 -26.17 25.98
CA ILE A 14 -7.98 -24.84 25.92
C ILE A 14 -8.31 -24.29 24.52
N ALA A 15 -9.29 -23.41 24.45
CA ALA A 15 -9.54 -22.63 23.27
C ALA A 15 -8.34 -21.66 23.10
N ILE A 16 -7.38 -22.05 22.29
CA ILE A 16 -6.36 -21.12 21.82
C ILE A 16 -7.08 -20.20 20.83
N SER A 17 -7.53 -19.06 21.31
CA SER A 17 -7.95 -17.97 20.45
C SER A 17 -6.70 -17.48 19.71
N ALA A 18 -6.49 -17.94 18.48
CA ALA A 18 -5.54 -17.33 17.58
C ALA A 18 -5.99 -15.89 17.36
N SER A 19 -5.40 -14.96 18.10
CA SER A 19 -5.56 -13.54 17.81
C SER A 19 -4.98 -13.31 16.40
N ALA A 20 -5.84 -13.01 15.43
CA ALA A 20 -5.39 -12.55 14.13
C ALA A 20 -4.39 -11.43 14.38
N SER A 21 -3.14 -11.60 13.94
CA SER A 21 -2.11 -10.59 14.12
C SER A 21 -2.60 -9.30 13.43
N ALA A 22 -2.69 -8.22 14.21
CA ALA A 22 -3.19 -6.97 13.69
C ALA A 22 -2.27 -6.49 12.57
N GLN A 23 -2.84 -6.00 11.47
CA GLN A 23 -2.11 -5.46 10.32
C GLN A 23 -1.05 -4.47 10.79
N SER A 24 0.20 -4.68 10.39
CA SER A 24 1.32 -3.80 10.72
C SER A 24 1.71 -2.96 9.49
N VAL A 25 2.18 -1.74 9.74
CA VAL A 25 2.75 -0.87 8.70
C VAL A 25 4.26 -1.07 8.67
N VAL A 26 4.80 -1.16 7.47
CA VAL A 26 6.24 -1.06 7.21
C VAL A 26 6.47 0.20 6.38
N ALA A 27 7.48 0.97 6.74
CA ALA A 27 7.91 2.14 5.99
C ALA A 27 9.42 2.09 5.77
N PHE A 28 9.87 2.44 4.56
CA PHE A 28 11.29 2.40 4.18
C PHE A 28 11.61 3.49 3.16
N GLY A 29 12.89 3.86 3.08
CA GLY A 29 13.36 5.00 2.32
C GLY A 29 13.95 6.07 3.24
N TRP A 30 13.88 7.33 2.84
CA TRP A 30 14.40 8.44 3.64
C TRP A 30 13.68 8.58 4.99
N ASN A 31 14.46 8.71 6.09
CA ASN A 31 13.92 8.73 7.45
C ASN A 31 14.50 9.85 8.33
N ALA A 32 15.09 10.89 7.75
CA ALA A 32 15.71 11.96 8.54
C ALA A 32 14.73 12.72 9.46
N ASN A 33 13.44 12.67 9.18
CA ASN A 33 12.38 13.28 9.98
C ASN A 33 11.55 12.26 10.77
N GLY A 34 11.95 10.98 10.78
CA GLY A 34 11.19 9.91 11.45
C GLY A 34 9.99 9.39 10.65
N GLN A 35 9.85 9.73 9.35
CA GLN A 35 8.70 9.31 8.53
C GLN A 35 8.63 7.81 8.27
N CYS A 36 9.76 7.09 8.38
CA CYS A 36 9.79 5.63 8.35
C CYS A 36 9.81 4.99 9.75
N THR A 37 9.87 5.79 10.81
CA THR A 37 9.79 5.30 12.20
C THR A 37 8.33 5.10 12.58
N VAL A 38 7.77 3.95 12.17
CA VAL A 38 6.35 3.65 12.33
C VAL A 38 5.99 3.52 13.80
N PRO A 39 5.08 4.34 14.35
CA PRO A 39 4.67 4.23 15.75
C PRO A 39 3.86 2.94 15.99
N SER A 40 3.98 2.35 17.18
CA SER A 40 3.21 1.15 17.57
C SER A 40 1.69 1.35 17.44
N ALA A 41 1.22 2.58 17.58
CA ALA A 41 -0.17 2.95 17.40
C ALA A 41 -0.68 2.77 15.95
N ALA A 42 0.22 2.59 14.95
CA ALA A 42 -0.16 2.31 13.56
C ALA A 42 -0.62 0.87 13.33
N THR A 43 -0.58 0.02 14.36
CA THR A 43 -1.15 -1.32 14.32
C THR A 43 -2.63 -1.27 13.95
N GLY A 44 -3.07 -2.16 13.05
CA GLY A 44 -4.43 -2.18 12.54
C GLY A 44 -4.71 -1.10 11.49
N ALA A 45 -3.68 -0.57 10.83
CA ALA A 45 -3.87 0.32 9.69
C ALA A 45 -4.57 -0.39 8.54
N LYS A 46 -5.54 0.27 7.91
CA LYS A 46 -6.26 -0.20 6.71
C LYS A 46 -5.99 0.64 5.47
N ALA A 47 -5.34 1.78 5.64
CA ALA A 47 -4.84 2.62 4.54
C ALA A 47 -3.62 3.41 5.03
N VAL A 48 -2.72 3.72 4.11
CA VAL A 48 -1.53 4.54 4.35
C VAL A 48 -1.35 5.55 3.22
N ALA A 49 -0.76 6.68 3.52
CA ALA A 49 -0.34 7.68 2.53
C ALA A 49 0.95 8.36 3.01
N GLY A 50 1.83 8.70 2.10
CA GLY A 50 3.00 9.50 2.38
C GLY A 50 2.82 10.93 1.92
N GLY A 51 3.38 11.87 2.69
CA GLY A 51 3.69 13.21 2.22
C GLY A 51 5.17 13.31 1.82
N TRP A 52 5.72 14.52 1.74
CA TRP A 52 7.14 14.65 1.42
C TRP A 52 8.02 14.13 2.57
N TYR A 53 7.72 14.51 3.81
CA TYR A 53 8.53 14.24 4.98
C TYR A 53 7.74 13.70 6.16
N HIS A 54 6.50 13.25 5.92
CA HIS A 54 5.63 12.69 6.93
C HIS A 54 4.81 11.54 6.35
N SER A 55 4.21 10.78 7.22
CA SER A 55 3.41 9.62 6.89
C SER A 55 2.06 9.68 7.60
N LEU A 56 1.07 9.09 7.00
CA LEU A 56 -0.31 9.05 7.47
C LEU A 56 -0.85 7.63 7.40
N ALA A 57 -1.70 7.27 8.35
CA ALA A 57 -2.45 6.03 8.33
C ALA A 57 -3.89 6.23 8.77
N VAL A 58 -4.79 5.48 8.16
CA VAL A 58 -6.16 5.29 8.64
C VAL A 58 -6.22 3.94 9.32
N ARG A 59 -6.59 3.92 10.60
CA ARG A 59 -6.71 2.70 11.40
C ARG A 59 -8.06 2.01 11.16
N SER A 60 -8.16 0.74 11.53
CA SER A 60 -9.42 -0.04 11.47
C SER A 60 -10.56 0.63 12.26
N THR A 61 -10.22 1.39 13.31
CA THR A 61 -11.14 2.22 14.10
C THR A 61 -11.60 3.49 13.41
N ASN A 62 -11.20 3.73 12.15
CA ASN A 62 -11.42 4.97 11.39
C ASN A 62 -10.73 6.22 11.96
N THR A 63 -9.76 6.06 12.85
CA THR A 63 -8.95 7.19 13.34
C THR A 63 -7.74 7.43 12.45
N CYS A 64 -7.37 8.71 12.28
CA CYS A 64 -6.15 9.12 11.59
C CYS A 64 -4.96 9.10 12.55
N LEU A 65 -3.83 8.63 12.05
CA LEU A 65 -2.53 8.76 12.69
C LEU A 65 -1.58 9.42 11.71
N ALA A 66 -0.71 10.31 12.19
CA ALA A 66 0.34 10.92 11.39
C ALA A 66 1.65 10.94 12.17
N TRP A 67 2.79 10.80 11.48
CA TRP A 67 4.13 10.83 12.07
C TRP A 67 5.16 11.34 11.07
N GLY A 68 6.38 11.58 11.54
CA GLY A 68 7.44 12.20 10.75
C GLY A 68 7.51 13.70 11.01
N ALA A 69 7.90 14.50 10.00
CA ALA A 69 8.02 15.94 10.12
C ALA A 69 6.73 16.61 10.60
N ASN A 70 6.87 17.57 11.51
CA ASN A 70 5.74 18.36 12.05
C ASN A 70 6.06 19.86 12.23
N ILE A 71 7.12 20.33 11.59
CA ILE A 71 7.56 21.74 11.71
C ILE A 71 6.44 22.71 11.23
N TYR A 72 5.65 22.25 10.26
CA TYR A 72 4.58 23.03 9.66
C TYR A 72 3.18 22.58 10.11
N GLY A 73 3.09 21.75 11.16
CA GLY A 73 1.84 21.21 11.66
C GLY A 73 1.25 20.06 10.83
N GLN A 74 2.00 19.50 9.86
CA GLN A 74 1.50 18.48 8.92
C GLN A 74 1.17 17.14 9.61
N SER A 75 1.82 16.80 10.71
CA SER A 75 1.53 15.60 11.50
C SER A 75 0.67 15.88 12.74
N ALA A 76 0.28 17.13 12.97
CA ALA A 76 -0.61 17.53 14.07
C ALA A 76 -2.07 17.28 13.69
N VAL A 77 -2.51 16.01 13.78
CA VAL A 77 -3.90 15.64 13.44
C VAL A 77 -4.89 16.41 14.29
N PRO A 78 -5.87 17.15 13.69
CA PRO A 78 -6.85 17.90 14.45
C PRO A 78 -7.69 17.00 15.37
N ALA A 79 -7.87 17.38 16.64
CA ALA A 79 -8.67 16.61 17.59
C ALA A 79 -10.14 16.48 17.16
N SER A 80 -10.64 17.44 16.36
CA SER A 80 -12.00 17.48 15.81
C SER A 80 -12.17 16.69 14.51
N LEU A 81 -11.13 15.98 14.01
CA LEU A 81 -11.16 15.35 12.69
C LEU A 81 -12.29 14.30 12.53
N GLY A 82 -12.63 13.59 13.62
CA GLY A 82 -13.65 12.55 13.58
C GLY A 82 -13.18 11.28 12.84
N ALA A 83 -14.14 10.48 12.40
CA ALA A 83 -13.87 9.23 11.69
C ALA A 83 -13.43 9.49 10.25
N VAL A 84 -12.34 8.85 9.81
CA VAL A 84 -11.66 9.06 8.52
C VAL A 84 -11.72 7.81 7.66
N THR A 85 -11.89 8.01 6.35
CA THR A 85 -11.89 6.93 5.35
C THR A 85 -10.68 6.98 4.43
N GLN A 86 -10.13 8.18 4.16
CA GLN A 86 -8.97 8.37 3.30
C GLN A 86 -8.10 9.52 3.81
N VAL A 87 -6.80 9.44 3.56
CA VAL A 87 -5.80 10.48 3.84
C VAL A 87 -4.88 10.67 2.64
N ALA A 88 -4.32 11.87 2.49
CA ALA A 88 -3.23 12.15 1.57
C ALA A 88 -2.30 13.21 2.17
N GLY A 89 -1.02 13.15 1.83
CA GLY A 89 0.01 14.07 2.31
C GLY A 89 0.66 14.86 1.18
N GLY A 90 0.81 16.17 1.39
CA GLY A 90 1.59 17.05 0.51
C GLY A 90 3.01 17.32 1.05
N PHE A 91 3.58 18.46 0.70
CA PHE A 91 4.90 18.86 1.20
C PHE A 91 4.87 19.17 2.71
N ALA A 92 3.99 20.07 3.12
CA ALA A 92 3.90 20.58 4.47
C ALA A 92 2.46 20.54 5.03
N HIS A 93 1.56 19.81 4.35
CA HIS A 93 0.16 19.73 4.75
C HIS A 93 -0.37 18.30 4.60
N SER A 94 -1.50 18.07 5.23
CA SER A 94 -2.24 16.82 5.15
C SER A 94 -3.72 17.11 4.85
N ILE A 95 -4.37 16.14 4.22
CA ILE A 95 -5.81 16.21 3.92
C ILE A 95 -6.45 14.85 4.24
N ALA A 96 -7.65 14.89 4.77
CA ALA A 96 -8.44 13.70 5.09
C ALA A 96 -9.87 13.82 4.56
N LEU A 97 -10.40 12.68 4.15
CA LEU A 97 -11.82 12.47 3.87
C LEU A 97 -12.45 11.78 5.07
N THR A 98 -13.47 12.39 5.65
CA THR A 98 -14.21 11.82 6.77
C THR A 98 -15.26 10.80 6.30
N SER A 99 -15.75 9.97 7.22
CA SER A 99 -16.85 9.03 6.96
C SER A 99 -18.18 9.74 6.65
N THR A 100 -18.29 11.03 6.96
CA THR A 100 -19.43 11.89 6.63
C THR A 100 -19.25 12.62 5.30
N PHE A 101 -18.27 12.23 4.49
CA PHE A 101 -17.94 12.80 3.17
C PHE A 101 -17.45 14.25 3.21
N ASN A 102 -17.05 14.75 4.37
CA ASN A 102 -16.41 16.05 4.50
C ASN A 102 -14.89 15.95 4.32
N VAL A 103 -14.27 17.06 3.92
CA VAL A 103 -12.83 17.18 3.76
C VAL A 103 -12.28 18.08 4.85
N VAL A 104 -11.18 17.64 5.47
CA VAL A 104 -10.41 18.44 6.43
C VAL A 104 -8.97 18.50 5.95
N ALA A 105 -8.40 19.70 5.91
CA ALA A 105 -6.99 19.92 5.59
C ALA A 105 -6.32 20.64 6.76
N TRP A 106 -5.04 20.35 7.00
CA TRP A 106 -4.25 20.96 8.08
C TRP A 106 -2.78 21.04 7.76
N GLY A 107 -2.03 21.79 8.54
CA GLY A 107 -0.63 22.05 8.30
C GLY A 107 -0.42 23.22 7.33
N GLY A 108 0.75 23.27 6.72
CA GLY A 108 1.16 24.31 5.77
C GLY A 108 2.16 25.29 6.37
N GLY A 109 1.99 25.73 7.61
CA GLY A 109 2.89 26.69 8.24
C GLY A 109 3.21 27.88 7.32
N GLU A 110 4.48 28.20 7.14
CA GLU A 110 4.96 29.26 6.24
C GLU A 110 4.80 28.92 4.74
N TYR A 111 4.59 27.65 4.40
CA TYR A 111 4.31 27.18 3.04
C TYR A 111 2.80 27.02 2.79
N ASN A 112 1.96 27.72 3.55
CA ASN A 112 0.51 27.67 3.36
C ASN A 112 0.06 28.68 2.28
N TYR A 113 -0.12 28.20 1.07
CA TYR A 113 -0.72 28.93 -0.05
C TYR A 113 -2.25 28.72 -0.12
N GLY A 114 -2.87 28.38 1.02
CA GLY A 114 -4.28 28.05 1.14
C GLY A 114 -4.59 26.54 1.18
N GLN A 115 -3.61 25.67 0.90
CA GLN A 115 -3.84 24.22 0.88
C GLN A 115 -4.14 23.63 2.27
N GLY A 116 -3.63 24.21 3.35
CA GLY A 116 -3.90 23.78 4.73
C GLY A 116 -5.29 24.15 5.24
N THR A 117 -6.10 24.82 4.44
CA THR A 117 -7.45 25.27 4.80
C THR A 117 -8.41 24.97 3.67
N VAL A 118 -9.52 24.30 3.95
CA VAL A 118 -10.56 24.01 2.95
C VAL A 118 -11.38 25.28 2.73
N PRO A 119 -11.36 25.90 1.53
CA PRO A 119 -12.13 27.10 1.27
C PRO A 119 -13.62 26.76 1.10
N ALA A 120 -14.50 27.64 1.60
CA ALA A 120 -15.96 27.48 1.44
C ALA A 120 -16.38 27.37 -0.05
N SER A 121 -15.65 28.09 -0.93
CA SER A 121 -15.87 28.06 -2.38
C SER A 121 -15.58 26.70 -3.03
N ALA A 122 -14.77 25.85 -2.39
CA ALA A 122 -14.47 24.50 -2.90
C ALA A 122 -15.70 23.59 -2.83
N ASN A 123 -16.66 23.87 -1.95
CA ASN A 123 -17.89 23.08 -1.77
C ASN A 123 -17.64 21.55 -1.75
N VAL A 124 -16.80 21.12 -0.81
CA VAL A 124 -16.34 19.72 -0.70
C VAL A 124 -17.07 18.92 0.39
N SER A 125 -18.27 19.35 0.77
CA SER A 125 -19.12 18.65 1.76
C SER A 125 -19.67 17.30 1.29
N SER A 126 -19.37 16.90 0.05
CA SER A 126 -19.80 15.65 -0.55
C SER A 126 -18.63 15.04 -1.34
N ALA A 127 -17.48 14.82 -0.69
CA ALA A 127 -16.30 14.28 -1.31
C ALA A 127 -16.30 12.74 -1.35
N ARG A 128 -15.66 12.16 -2.38
CA ARG A 128 -15.45 10.70 -2.55
C ARG A 128 -13.98 10.31 -2.53
N GLN A 129 -13.11 11.22 -2.95
CA GLN A 129 -11.68 10.99 -2.99
C GLN A 129 -10.94 12.30 -2.74
N VAL A 130 -9.81 12.20 -2.05
CA VAL A 130 -8.87 13.31 -1.84
C VAL A 130 -7.50 12.94 -2.39
N ALA A 131 -6.82 13.92 -2.97
CA ALA A 131 -5.43 13.83 -3.37
C ALA A 131 -4.71 15.12 -2.99
N ALA A 132 -3.45 15.00 -2.55
CA ALA A 132 -2.59 16.12 -2.21
C ALA A 132 -1.40 16.15 -3.15
N GLY A 133 -1.20 17.29 -3.80
CA GLY A 133 0.04 17.61 -4.48
C GLY A 133 1.03 18.28 -3.54
N LYS A 134 2.12 18.83 -4.08
CA LYS A 134 3.13 19.48 -3.24
C LYS A 134 2.54 20.60 -2.39
N PHE A 135 1.78 21.52 -3.00
CA PHE A 135 1.18 22.69 -2.35
C PHE A 135 -0.27 22.94 -2.76
N HIS A 136 -0.99 21.93 -3.24
CA HIS A 136 -2.40 22.04 -3.62
C HIS A 136 -3.13 20.72 -3.31
N ASN A 137 -4.45 20.79 -3.36
CA ASN A 137 -5.34 19.64 -3.17
C ASN A 137 -6.27 19.48 -4.37
N VAL A 138 -6.62 18.23 -4.65
CA VAL A 138 -7.62 17.85 -5.65
C VAL A 138 -8.64 16.92 -5.00
N VAL A 139 -9.91 17.21 -5.16
CA VAL A 139 -11.00 16.43 -4.55
C VAL A 139 -12.01 16.04 -5.61
N LEU A 140 -12.35 14.76 -5.64
CA LEU A 140 -13.49 14.22 -6.38
C LEU A 140 -14.73 14.32 -5.49
N ARG A 141 -15.78 14.96 -5.99
CA ARG A 141 -17.08 15.04 -5.32
C ARG A 141 -17.99 13.87 -5.70
N THR A 142 -19.02 13.64 -4.91
CA THR A 142 -20.05 12.60 -5.18
C THR A 142 -20.78 12.83 -6.50
N ALA A 143 -20.90 14.09 -6.95
CA ALA A 143 -21.46 14.45 -8.26
C ALA A 143 -20.50 14.18 -9.44
N TYR A 144 -19.39 13.47 -9.22
CA TYR A 144 -18.37 13.18 -10.24
C TYR A 144 -17.65 14.42 -10.80
N THR A 145 -17.70 15.53 -10.08
CA THR A 145 -17.00 16.79 -10.41
C THR A 145 -15.76 16.94 -9.54
N VAL A 146 -14.86 17.83 -9.95
CA VAL A 146 -13.58 18.09 -9.27
C VAL A 146 -13.58 19.47 -8.62
N ALA A 147 -12.96 19.57 -7.45
CA ALA A 147 -12.51 20.81 -6.85
C ALA A 147 -10.99 20.75 -6.65
N ALA A 148 -10.32 21.89 -6.80
CA ALA A 148 -8.90 22.02 -6.49
C ALA A 148 -8.64 23.39 -5.85
N TRP A 149 -7.67 23.44 -4.91
CA TRP A 149 -7.28 24.68 -4.22
C TRP A 149 -5.86 24.57 -3.66
N GLY A 150 -5.29 25.69 -3.28
CA GLY A 150 -3.92 25.84 -2.82
C GLY A 150 -3.11 26.68 -3.79
N LEU A 151 -1.80 26.39 -3.90
CA LEU A 151 -0.93 27.06 -4.86
C LEU A 151 -1.44 26.85 -6.31
N ASN A 152 -1.46 27.91 -7.08
CA ASN A 152 -2.01 27.87 -8.46
C ASN A 152 -1.13 28.65 -9.48
N THR A 153 0.16 28.77 -9.22
CA THR A 153 1.10 29.47 -10.12
C THR A 153 1.25 28.80 -11.48
N ASP A 154 1.08 27.49 -11.51
CA ASP A 154 1.18 26.65 -12.72
C ASP A 154 -0.21 26.23 -13.23
N LEU A 155 -1.28 26.86 -12.77
CA LEU A 155 -2.67 26.54 -13.12
C LEU A 155 -3.13 25.14 -12.66
N GLN A 156 -2.46 24.55 -11.69
CA GLN A 156 -2.75 23.22 -11.16
C GLN A 156 -4.11 23.13 -10.43
N CYS A 157 -4.67 24.26 -10.01
CA CYS A 157 -6.03 24.33 -9.45
C CYS A 157 -7.10 24.74 -10.48
N ASN A 158 -6.72 25.04 -11.73
CA ASN A 158 -7.64 25.45 -12.79
C ASN A 158 -8.26 24.22 -13.45
N VAL A 159 -9.26 23.64 -12.82
CA VAL A 159 -9.97 22.47 -13.35
C VAL A 159 -10.55 22.78 -14.74
N PRO A 160 -10.21 22.00 -15.80
CA PRO A 160 -10.70 22.27 -17.13
C PRO A 160 -12.24 22.22 -17.21
N VAL A 161 -12.87 23.20 -17.82
CA VAL A 161 -14.34 23.27 -18.00
C VAL A 161 -14.89 22.12 -18.84
N THR A 162 -14.04 21.52 -19.67
CA THR A 162 -14.36 20.39 -20.56
C THR A 162 -14.07 19.03 -19.91
N LEU A 163 -13.67 19.00 -18.61
CA LEU A 163 -13.27 17.77 -17.93
C LEU A 163 -14.39 16.71 -17.91
N GLY A 164 -15.64 17.15 -17.82
CA GLY A 164 -16.77 16.24 -17.70
C GLY A 164 -16.79 15.48 -16.35
N GLN A 165 -17.49 14.36 -16.32
CA GLN A 165 -17.56 13.53 -15.11
C GLN A 165 -16.33 12.63 -14.98
N VAL A 166 -15.81 12.54 -13.76
CA VAL A 166 -14.59 11.77 -13.44
C VAL A 166 -14.84 10.75 -12.33
N LYS A 167 -14.07 9.66 -12.35
CA LYS A 167 -14.15 8.57 -11.36
C LYS A 167 -12.94 8.47 -10.46
N ALA A 168 -11.83 9.12 -10.80
CA ALA A 168 -10.62 9.19 -9.97
C ALA A 168 -9.86 10.49 -10.21
N VAL A 169 -9.11 10.94 -9.19
CA VAL A 169 -8.26 12.12 -9.23
C VAL A 169 -6.88 11.83 -8.65
N GLY A 170 -5.88 12.59 -9.09
CA GLY A 170 -4.52 12.56 -8.57
C GLY A 170 -3.91 13.95 -8.61
N ALA A 171 -2.89 14.18 -7.79
CA ALA A 171 -2.16 15.43 -7.71
C ALA A 171 -0.66 15.14 -7.60
N GLY A 172 0.16 15.79 -8.43
CA GLY A 172 1.61 15.74 -8.38
C GLY A 172 2.19 17.04 -7.82
N ASP A 173 3.44 17.36 -8.13
CA ASP A 173 4.09 18.55 -7.55
C ASP A 173 3.33 19.83 -7.88
N ALA A 174 3.15 20.12 -9.15
CA ALA A 174 2.49 21.32 -9.67
C ALA A 174 1.55 20.99 -10.83
N PHE A 175 0.96 19.82 -10.83
CA PHE A 175 -0.03 19.38 -11.80
C PHE A 175 -1.12 18.55 -11.13
N SER A 176 -2.25 18.45 -11.78
CA SER A 176 -3.39 17.65 -11.37
C SER A 176 -3.81 16.73 -12.52
N SER A 177 -4.44 15.62 -12.18
CA SER A 177 -4.91 14.66 -13.17
C SER A 177 -6.24 14.05 -12.73
N ALA A 178 -7.07 13.68 -13.70
CA ALA A 178 -8.34 13.02 -13.43
C ALA A 178 -8.63 11.93 -14.48
N VAL A 179 -9.28 10.87 -14.04
CA VAL A 179 -9.78 9.82 -14.91
C VAL A 179 -11.27 10.07 -15.15
N GLN A 180 -11.64 10.33 -16.39
CA GLN A 180 -13.06 10.45 -16.79
C GLN A 180 -13.78 9.11 -16.60
N ILE A 181 -15.11 9.13 -16.49
CA ILE A 181 -15.91 7.89 -16.39
C ILE A 181 -15.71 6.97 -17.60
N THR A 182 -15.33 7.53 -18.76
CA THR A 182 -14.97 6.81 -19.98
C THR A 182 -13.64 6.06 -19.91
N GLY A 183 -12.83 6.31 -18.86
CA GLY A 183 -11.49 5.75 -18.72
C GLY A 183 -10.38 6.56 -19.41
N ARG A 184 -10.68 7.75 -19.95
CA ARG A 184 -9.68 8.69 -20.48
C ARG A 184 -9.06 9.49 -19.33
N VAL A 185 -7.76 9.78 -19.42
CA VAL A 185 -7.06 10.63 -18.45
C VAL A 185 -6.91 12.05 -19.00
N VAL A 186 -7.14 13.04 -18.16
CA VAL A 186 -6.95 14.46 -18.42
C VAL A 186 -6.04 15.04 -17.35
N GLY A 187 -4.93 15.65 -17.76
CA GLY A 187 -3.99 16.35 -16.88
C GLY A 187 -4.03 17.86 -17.12
N TRP A 188 -3.74 18.65 -16.08
CA TRP A 188 -3.62 20.11 -16.15
C TRP A 188 -2.60 20.61 -15.13
N GLY A 189 -2.11 21.83 -15.32
CA GLY A 189 -1.01 22.40 -14.53
C GLY A 189 0.30 22.35 -15.34
N THR A 190 1.44 22.27 -14.63
CA THR A 190 2.75 22.18 -15.33
C THR A 190 2.86 20.92 -16.17
N ASN A 191 3.49 21.04 -17.35
CA ASN A 191 3.63 19.93 -18.33
C ASN A 191 5.02 19.84 -18.96
N GLN A 192 6.05 20.29 -18.25
CA GLN A 192 7.42 20.36 -18.79
C GLN A 192 8.01 18.98 -19.13
N ASN A 193 7.54 17.93 -18.44
CA ASN A 193 7.96 16.54 -18.67
C ASN A 193 6.90 15.72 -19.44
N GLY A 194 5.83 16.35 -19.94
CA GLY A 194 4.73 15.64 -20.59
C GLY A 194 3.74 14.97 -19.64
N GLN A 195 3.83 15.23 -18.32
CA GLN A 195 3.01 14.59 -17.29
C GLN A 195 1.51 14.86 -17.42
N CYS A 196 1.10 15.96 -18.07
CA CYS A 196 -0.29 16.25 -18.39
C CYS A 196 -0.74 15.69 -19.73
N THR A 197 0.17 15.13 -20.55
CA THR A 197 -0.11 14.61 -21.90
C THR A 197 -0.24 13.10 -21.85
N ALA A 198 -1.44 12.61 -21.51
CA ALA A 198 -1.68 11.17 -21.45
C ALA A 198 -1.50 10.53 -22.84
N PRO A 199 -0.71 9.46 -22.96
CA PRO A 199 -0.53 8.75 -24.23
C PRO A 199 -1.83 8.02 -24.64
N SER A 200 -1.97 7.70 -25.94
CA SER A 200 -3.15 6.98 -26.46
C SER A 200 -3.37 5.61 -25.77
N ALA A 201 -2.29 4.98 -25.31
CA ALA A 201 -2.35 3.74 -24.54
C ALA A 201 -3.03 3.91 -23.17
N ALA A 202 -3.10 5.14 -22.61
CA ALA A 202 -3.82 5.44 -21.38
C ALA A 202 -5.34 5.49 -21.59
N SER A 203 -5.89 4.36 -22.03
CA SER A 203 -7.31 4.11 -22.26
C SER A 203 -7.82 3.07 -21.27
N GLN A 204 -9.14 3.06 -21.00
CA GLN A 204 -9.78 2.15 -20.04
C GLN A 204 -9.16 2.23 -18.63
N VAL A 205 -8.64 3.38 -18.26
CA VAL A 205 -8.02 3.60 -16.95
C VAL A 205 -9.09 3.56 -15.87
N THR A 206 -8.79 2.88 -14.77
CA THR A 206 -9.67 2.77 -13.59
C THR A 206 -9.23 3.72 -12.49
N THR A 207 -7.92 3.84 -12.27
CA THR A 207 -7.32 4.72 -11.26
C THR A 207 -5.94 5.21 -11.68
N ILE A 208 -5.45 6.26 -11.05
CA ILE A 208 -4.13 6.85 -11.29
C ILE A 208 -3.41 7.11 -9.97
N ALA A 209 -2.09 7.06 -10.01
CA ALA A 209 -1.20 7.64 -9.01
C ALA A 209 -0.33 8.71 -9.70
N CYS A 210 -0.24 9.89 -9.09
CA CYS A 210 0.59 10.98 -9.57
C CYS A 210 1.80 11.12 -8.65
N GLY A 211 2.99 11.00 -9.21
CA GLY A 211 4.24 11.31 -8.53
C GLY A 211 4.60 12.77 -8.67
N GLY A 212 5.86 13.13 -8.39
CA GLY A 212 6.30 14.53 -8.52
C GLY A 212 6.06 15.08 -9.92
N ARG A 213 6.49 14.34 -10.95
CA ARG A 213 6.39 14.76 -12.36
C ARG A 213 6.04 13.61 -13.32
N HIS A 214 5.47 12.53 -12.81
CA HIS A 214 5.04 11.38 -13.61
C HIS A 214 3.67 10.90 -13.16
N VAL A 215 3.03 10.12 -14.00
CA VAL A 215 1.72 9.51 -13.75
C VAL A 215 1.82 8.02 -14.02
N VAL A 216 1.22 7.22 -13.15
CA VAL A 216 1.03 5.79 -13.36
C VAL A 216 -0.47 5.50 -13.36
N ALA A 217 -0.95 4.93 -14.44
CA ALA A 217 -2.36 4.60 -14.65
C ALA A 217 -2.57 3.09 -14.62
N LEU A 218 -3.50 2.65 -13.79
CA LEU A 218 -3.98 1.27 -13.76
C LEU A 218 -5.19 1.13 -14.68
N ARG A 219 -5.12 0.18 -15.60
CA ARG A 219 -6.18 -0.11 -16.56
C ARG A 219 -7.15 -1.18 -16.03
N ALA A 220 -8.30 -1.29 -16.67
CA ALA A 220 -9.32 -2.29 -16.30
C ALA A 220 -8.85 -3.74 -16.50
N ASP A 221 -7.89 -3.98 -17.40
CA ASP A 221 -7.24 -5.26 -17.63
C ASP A 221 -6.09 -5.56 -16.66
N GLN A 222 -5.93 -4.73 -15.60
CA GLN A 222 -4.90 -4.85 -14.56
C GLN A 222 -3.47 -4.58 -15.06
N THR A 223 -3.30 -4.05 -16.26
CA THR A 223 -2.02 -3.58 -16.79
C THR A 223 -1.79 -2.10 -16.48
N LEU A 224 -0.56 -1.64 -16.67
CA LEU A 224 -0.14 -0.27 -16.39
C LEU A 224 0.21 0.50 -17.66
N VAL A 225 0.04 1.81 -17.57
CA VAL A 225 0.66 2.80 -18.46
C VAL A 225 1.27 3.88 -17.59
N ALA A 226 2.52 4.27 -17.85
CA ALA A 226 3.20 5.34 -17.12
C ALA A 226 3.78 6.36 -18.09
N TRP A 227 3.77 7.64 -17.71
CA TRP A 227 4.28 8.74 -18.53
C TRP A 227 4.68 9.94 -17.68
N GLY A 228 5.38 10.90 -18.31
CA GLY A 228 5.94 12.06 -17.67
C GLY A 228 7.45 11.92 -17.53
N ASP A 229 8.01 12.42 -16.45
CA ASP A 229 9.43 12.31 -16.16
C ASP A 229 9.85 10.84 -15.99
N ASN A 230 10.92 10.45 -16.66
CA ASN A 230 11.51 9.11 -16.59
C ASN A 230 13.03 9.14 -16.34
N SER A 231 13.54 10.24 -15.78
CA SER A 231 14.96 10.43 -15.52
C SER A 231 15.57 9.43 -14.55
N SER A 232 14.75 8.85 -13.67
CA SER A 232 15.10 7.78 -12.73
C SER A 232 14.48 6.43 -13.10
N SER A 233 13.99 6.24 -14.34
CA SER A 233 13.30 5.04 -14.79
C SER A 233 11.96 4.77 -14.08
N GLN A 234 11.35 5.77 -13.46
CA GLN A 234 10.08 5.66 -12.72
C GLN A 234 8.87 5.33 -13.61
N CYS A 235 8.94 5.61 -14.93
CA CYS A 235 7.94 5.20 -15.90
C CYS A 235 8.29 3.91 -16.66
N THR A 236 9.44 3.28 -16.38
CA THR A 236 9.89 2.05 -17.04
C THR A 236 9.25 0.84 -16.35
N ILE A 237 8.10 0.42 -16.85
CA ILE A 237 7.35 -0.71 -16.31
C ILE A 237 8.12 -2.01 -16.55
N PRO A 238 8.36 -2.86 -15.53
CA PRO A 238 9.00 -4.16 -15.71
C PRO A 238 8.24 -5.04 -16.71
N ALA A 239 8.98 -5.76 -17.59
CA ALA A 239 8.38 -6.51 -18.70
C ALA A 239 7.48 -7.67 -18.24
N GLU A 240 7.83 -8.31 -17.12
CA GLU A 240 7.11 -9.47 -16.55
C GLU A 240 6.25 -9.08 -15.35
N LEU A 241 5.67 -7.88 -15.38
CA LEU A 241 4.79 -7.44 -14.31
C LEU A 241 3.48 -8.22 -14.35
N GLY A 242 3.16 -8.89 -13.27
CA GLY A 242 1.88 -9.58 -13.11
C GLY A 242 0.67 -8.64 -13.03
N ALA A 243 -0.50 -9.19 -12.79
CA ALA A 243 -1.74 -8.44 -12.68
C ALA A 243 -1.70 -7.45 -11.50
N VAL A 244 -1.86 -6.16 -11.77
CA VAL A 244 -1.76 -5.10 -10.76
C VAL A 244 -3.11 -4.82 -10.10
N GLY A 245 -3.12 -4.78 -8.77
CA GLY A 245 -4.29 -4.44 -7.96
C GLY A 245 -4.27 -3.01 -7.43
N GLN A 246 -3.09 -2.44 -7.17
CA GLN A 246 -2.97 -1.08 -6.63
C GLN A 246 -1.70 -0.39 -7.13
N VAL A 247 -1.76 0.93 -7.28
CA VAL A 247 -0.63 1.78 -7.67
C VAL A 247 -0.45 2.93 -6.68
N ALA A 248 0.81 3.30 -6.44
CA ALA A 248 1.21 4.52 -5.73
C ALA A 248 2.44 5.10 -6.41
N ALA A 249 2.66 6.40 -6.29
CA ALA A 249 3.78 7.09 -6.89
C ALA A 249 4.37 8.11 -5.89
N GLY A 250 5.69 8.04 -5.70
CA GLY A 250 6.45 9.03 -4.94
C GLY A 250 7.00 10.14 -5.85
N ASN A 251 7.99 10.88 -5.39
CA ASN A 251 8.54 11.97 -6.20
C ASN A 251 9.11 11.48 -7.54
N ALA A 252 9.95 10.44 -7.49
CA ALA A 252 10.60 9.84 -8.65
C ALA A 252 10.67 8.30 -8.57
N HIS A 253 9.73 7.66 -7.86
CA HIS A 253 9.61 6.20 -7.80
C HIS A 253 8.15 5.77 -7.93
N THR A 254 7.94 4.56 -8.39
CA THR A 254 6.63 3.93 -8.58
C THR A 254 6.54 2.70 -7.68
N VAL A 255 5.39 2.50 -7.06
CA VAL A 255 5.10 1.34 -6.21
C VAL A 255 3.82 0.70 -6.71
N VAL A 256 3.82 -0.61 -6.83
CA VAL A 256 2.62 -1.37 -7.18
C VAL A 256 2.41 -2.52 -6.20
N MET A 257 1.18 -2.91 -6.06
CA MET A 257 0.83 -4.16 -5.41
C MET A 257 0.06 -5.01 -6.43
N LEU A 258 0.53 -6.20 -6.65
CA LEU A 258 -0.12 -7.18 -7.51
C LEU A 258 -1.38 -7.72 -6.84
N THR A 259 -2.21 -8.42 -7.60
CA THR A 259 -3.46 -8.99 -7.08
C THR A 259 -3.25 -10.11 -6.06
N ASP A 260 -2.07 -10.75 -6.06
CA ASP A 260 -1.65 -11.75 -5.08
C ASP A 260 -1.09 -11.13 -3.77
N GLY A 261 -0.94 -9.80 -3.73
CA GLY A 261 -0.37 -9.05 -2.60
C GLY A 261 1.14 -8.83 -2.69
N THR A 262 1.81 -9.32 -3.73
CA THR A 262 3.23 -9.01 -3.98
C THR A 262 3.39 -7.51 -4.20
N VAL A 263 4.38 -6.91 -3.55
CA VAL A 263 4.69 -5.47 -3.70
C VAL A 263 5.99 -5.32 -4.47
N LEU A 264 5.97 -4.47 -5.48
CA LEU A 264 7.14 -4.13 -6.29
C LEU A 264 7.31 -2.61 -6.33
N ALA A 265 8.54 -2.14 -6.43
CA ALA A 265 8.84 -0.73 -6.59
C ALA A 265 10.06 -0.53 -7.49
N TRP A 266 10.07 0.57 -8.25
CA TRP A 266 11.15 0.94 -9.16
C TRP A 266 11.24 2.45 -9.31
N GLY A 267 12.31 2.91 -9.94
CA GLY A 267 12.63 4.32 -10.08
C GLY A 267 13.78 4.71 -9.18
N ASP A 268 13.76 5.94 -8.66
CA ASP A 268 14.78 6.44 -7.75
C ASP A 268 14.85 5.60 -6.47
N ASN A 269 16.06 5.17 -6.13
CA ASN A 269 16.36 4.37 -4.94
C ASN A 269 17.48 4.98 -4.08
N THR A 270 17.72 6.29 -4.22
CA THR A 270 18.80 7.00 -3.52
C THR A 270 18.75 6.80 -1.99
N TYR A 271 17.56 6.64 -1.46
CA TYR A 271 17.35 6.45 -0.02
C TYR A 271 16.84 5.05 0.35
N GLY A 272 16.81 4.11 -0.59
CA GLY A 272 16.27 2.76 -0.36
C GLY A 272 14.74 2.67 -0.45
N GLN A 273 14.07 3.67 -1.07
CA GLN A 273 12.61 3.73 -1.19
C GLN A 273 12.01 2.66 -2.11
N THR A 274 12.82 1.95 -2.87
CA THR A 274 12.39 0.80 -3.69
C THR A 274 12.87 -0.56 -3.14
N ASN A 275 13.51 -0.60 -1.96
CA ASN A 275 14.03 -1.84 -1.35
C ASN A 275 12.89 -2.66 -0.68
N VAL A 276 11.89 -3.05 -1.46
CA VAL A 276 10.66 -3.72 -0.98
C VAL A 276 10.96 -5.07 -0.35
N GLN A 277 11.75 -5.92 -1.03
CA GLN A 277 12.03 -7.28 -0.58
C GLN A 277 12.70 -7.29 0.81
N GLN A 278 13.71 -6.43 1.00
CA GLN A 278 14.38 -6.28 2.30
C GLN A 278 13.40 -5.78 3.39
N ALA A 279 12.52 -4.83 3.05
CA ALA A 279 11.61 -4.23 4.02
C ALA A 279 10.47 -5.17 4.44
N LEU A 280 9.95 -5.97 3.52
CA LEU A 280 8.83 -6.87 3.78
C LEU A 280 9.27 -8.27 4.28
N ALA A 281 10.51 -8.68 4.01
CA ALA A 281 11.03 -10.01 4.37
C ALA A 281 10.06 -11.14 3.95
N GLY A 282 9.59 -11.08 2.68
CA GLY A 282 8.66 -12.06 2.11
C GLY A 282 7.18 -11.88 2.49
N ALA A 283 6.83 -10.93 3.38
CA ALA A 283 5.42 -10.68 3.70
C ALA A 283 4.69 -10.00 2.56
N LEU A 284 3.40 -10.31 2.38
CA LEU A 284 2.53 -9.66 1.40
C LEU A 284 2.03 -8.31 1.90
N GLY A 285 1.72 -7.42 0.94
CA GLY A 285 1.01 -6.19 1.17
C GLY A 285 -0.50 -6.35 1.12
N SER A 286 -1.23 -5.51 1.83
CA SER A 286 -2.68 -5.34 1.69
C SER A 286 -3.04 -3.94 1.22
N ARG A 287 -2.17 -2.96 1.46
CA ARG A 287 -2.26 -1.59 0.95
C ARG A 287 -0.87 -1.02 0.79
N ILE A 288 -0.74 -0.14 -0.18
CA ILE A 288 0.50 0.60 -0.44
C ILE A 288 0.26 2.11 -0.42
N GLY A 289 1.30 2.86 -0.11
CA GLY A 289 1.37 4.31 -0.22
C GLY A 289 2.80 4.73 -0.52
N ALA A 290 2.96 5.88 -1.14
CA ALA A 290 4.27 6.46 -1.38
C ALA A 290 4.28 7.91 -0.88
N GLY A 291 5.36 8.28 -0.22
CA GLY A 291 5.74 9.65 0.01
C GLY A 291 6.75 10.11 -1.02
N ALA A 292 7.28 11.34 -0.91
CA ALA A 292 8.24 11.81 -1.91
C ALA A 292 9.48 10.89 -1.99
N PHE A 293 10.00 10.45 -0.85
CA PHE A 293 11.27 9.72 -0.74
C PHE A 293 11.18 8.47 0.14
N HIS A 294 9.96 7.97 0.40
CA HIS A 294 9.75 6.77 1.20
C HIS A 294 8.50 6.02 0.71
N THR A 295 8.45 4.76 1.04
CA THR A 295 7.36 3.85 0.69
C THR A 295 6.72 3.31 1.97
N LEU A 296 5.42 3.12 1.94
CA LEU A 296 4.60 2.59 3.01
C LEU A 296 3.85 1.37 2.52
N VAL A 297 3.86 0.30 3.30
CA VAL A 297 3.10 -0.92 3.03
C VAL A 297 2.37 -1.33 4.29
N VAL A 298 1.07 -1.54 4.19
CA VAL A 298 0.33 -2.28 5.22
C VAL A 298 0.53 -3.75 4.92
N LYS A 299 1.18 -4.50 5.81
CA LYS A 299 1.31 -5.95 5.64
C LYS A 299 -0.07 -6.59 5.68
N ALA A 300 -0.32 -7.55 4.81
CA ALA A 300 -1.50 -8.39 4.94
C ALA A 300 -1.49 -9.02 6.34
N PRO A 301 -2.65 -9.15 7.01
CA PRO A 301 -2.70 -9.94 8.21
C PRO A 301 -2.17 -11.33 7.84
N LEU A 302 -1.27 -11.84 8.64
CA LEU A 302 -1.03 -13.27 8.57
C LEU A 302 -2.41 -13.87 8.86
N LEU A 303 -3.06 -14.41 7.85
CA LEU A 303 -4.28 -15.18 8.06
C LEU A 303 -3.88 -16.25 9.07
N GLY A 304 -4.36 -16.09 10.30
CA GLY A 304 -4.19 -17.11 11.32
C GLY A 304 -4.80 -18.39 10.77
N GLY A 305 -3.93 -19.25 10.27
CA GLY A 305 -4.34 -20.44 9.53
C GLY A 305 -3.78 -20.60 8.12
N SER A 306 -2.83 -19.79 7.60
CA SER A 306 -1.83 -20.45 6.78
C SER A 306 -1.06 -21.33 7.77
N MET A 307 -1.36 -22.61 7.83
CA MET A 307 -0.43 -23.55 8.41
C MET A 307 0.95 -23.15 7.90
N PRO A 308 1.99 -23.06 8.80
CA PRO A 308 3.33 -22.98 8.29
C PRO A 308 3.38 -24.04 7.19
N CYS A 309 3.89 -23.67 6.03
CA CYS A 309 4.18 -24.66 4.99
C CYS A 309 5.65 -25.03 5.23
N PRO A 310 5.96 -25.86 6.26
CA PRO A 310 7.33 -26.12 6.67
C PRO A 310 8.11 -26.73 5.53
N ALA A 311 7.42 -27.43 4.64
CA ALA A 311 7.98 -28.07 3.47
C ALA A 311 8.28 -27.12 2.29
N ASP A 312 7.83 -25.86 2.32
CA ASP A 312 8.22 -24.81 1.39
C ASP A 312 9.54 -24.18 1.87
N LEU A 313 10.65 -24.83 1.53
CA LEU A 313 11.99 -24.41 1.95
C LEU A 313 12.53 -23.24 1.14
N THR A 314 11.99 -23.01 -0.07
CA THR A 314 12.33 -21.89 -0.94
C THR A 314 11.59 -20.61 -0.55
N GLY A 315 10.41 -20.71 0.09
CA GLY A 315 9.56 -19.59 0.47
C GLY A 315 8.73 -19.02 -0.69
N ASP A 316 8.57 -19.78 -1.78
CA ASP A 316 7.82 -19.38 -2.98
C ASP A 316 6.32 -19.73 -2.93
N ARG A 317 5.89 -20.46 -1.87
CA ARG A 317 4.51 -20.89 -1.56
C ARG A 317 4.02 -22.08 -2.36
N GLU A 318 4.90 -22.79 -2.94
CA GLU A 318 4.64 -24.05 -3.58
C GLU A 318 5.65 -25.08 -3.06
N VAL A 319 5.20 -26.25 -2.67
CA VAL A 319 6.10 -27.36 -2.34
C VAL A 319 6.32 -28.13 -3.61
N ASP A 320 7.51 -28.00 -4.19
CA ASP A 320 7.85 -28.59 -5.49
C ASP A 320 9.25 -29.19 -5.55
N GLY A 321 9.75 -29.41 -6.77
CA GLY A 321 11.07 -29.99 -6.97
C GLY A 321 12.25 -29.14 -6.49
N GLN A 322 12.07 -27.84 -6.27
CA GLN A 322 13.11 -26.95 -5.74
C GLN A 322 13.27 -27.18 -4.25
N ASP A 323 12.16 -27.30 -3.51
CA ASP A 323 12.16 -27.60 -2.06
C ASP A 323 12.72 -28.99 -1.80
N LEU A 324 12.31 -29.97 -2.64
CA LEU A 324 12.90 -31.32 -2.59
C LEU A 324 14.41 -31.28 -2.81
N GLY A 325 14.89 -30.43 -3.69
CA GLY A 325 16.33 -30.25 -3.91
C GLY A 325 17.05 -29.71 -2.66
N LEU A 326 16.44 -28.79 -1.92
CA LEU A 326 16.98 -28.25 -0.67
C LEU A 326 16.94 -29.30 0.45
N LEU A 327 15.86 -30.05 0.61
CA LEU A 327 15.76 -31.11 1.60
C LEU A 327 16.83 -32.20 1.33
N LEU A 328 17.00 -32.64 0.09
CA LEU A 328 18.02 -33.63 -0.27
C LEU A 328 19.45 -33.08 -0.06
N ALA A 329 19.68 -31.79 -0.23
CA ALA A 329 20.97 -31.17 0.05
C ALA A 329 21.28 -31.09 1.55
N SER A 330 20.25 -31.05 2.39
CA SER A 330 20.35 -31.05 3.85
C SER A 330 20.33 -32.47 4.47
N TRP A 331 20.25 -33.51 3.69
CA TRP A 331 20.10 -34.89 4.15
C TRP A 331 21.19 -35.31 5.14
N GLY A 332 20.77 -35.75 6.34
CA GLY A 332 21.67 -36.13 7.42
C GLY A 332 22.18 -34.94 8.26
N ASN A 333 21.72 -33.72 8.02
CA ASN A 333 21.97 -32.60 8.90
C ASN A 333 21.20 -32.78 10.21
N GLY A 334 21.69 -32.13 11.27
CA GLY A 334 21.12 -32.24 12.62
C GLY A 334 20.11 -31.15 12.97
N ALA A 335 19.68 -31.17 14.23
CA ALA A 335 18.69 -30.29 14.81
C ALA A 335 18.90 -28.82 14.46
N GLY A 336 17.83 -28.15 14.03
CA GLY A 336 17.80 -26.73 13.65
C GLY A 336 18.04 -26.47 12.16
N ASP A 337 18.19 -27.49 11.32
CA ASP A 337 18.13 -27.36 9.88
C ASP A 337 16.67 -27.06 9.46
N PRO A 338 16.41 -26.11 8.55
CA PRO A 338 15.05 -25.83 8.06
C PRO A 338 14.36 -27.02 7.38
N ALA A 339 15.13 -28.01 6.93
CA ALA A 339 14.62 -29.22 6.30
C ALA A 339 14.27 -30.34 7.30
N ASP A 340 14.55 -30.19 8.59
CA ASP A 340 14.06 -31.03 9.70
C ASP A 340 12.60 -30.66 9.97
N LEU A 341 11.68 -31.24 9.18
CA LEU A 341 10.28 -30.84 9.13
C LEU A 341 9.46 -31.41 10.30
N ASP A 342 9.83 -32.58 10.80
CA ASP A 342 9.17 -33.23 11.93
C ASP A 342 9.84 -32.87 13.29
N VAL A 343 10.95 -32.12 13.22
CA VAL A 343 11.68 -31.57 14.39
C VAL A 343 12.19 -32.66 15.33
N ASP A 344 12.56 -33.80 14.79
CA ASP A 344 13.10 -34.94 15.57
C ASP A 344 14.62 -34.82 15.78
N GLY A 345 15.28 -33.93 15.06
CA GLY A 345 16.69 -33.55 15.22
C GLY A 345 17.61 -34.08 14.15
N ASP A 346 17.09 -34.72 13.08
CA ASP A 346 17.85 -35.02 11.87
C ASP A 346 16.99 -34.83 10.60
N VAL A 347 17.61 -34.77 9.45
CA VAL A 347 16.92 -34.64 8.15
C VAL A 347 16.98 -35.99 7.46
N ASP A 348 15.83 -36.70 7.39
CA ASP A 348 15.79 -38.05 6.91
C ASP A 348 14.54 -38.40 6.05
N GLY A 349 14.16 -39.67 6.02
CA GLY A 349 13.03 -40.16 5.25
C GLY A 349 11.66 -39.74 5.81
N ALA A 350 11.57 -39.36 7.07
CA ALA A 350 10.35 -38.86 7.69
C ALA A 350 10.04 -37.45 7.16
N ASP A 351 11.05 -36.57 7.10
CA ASP A 351 10.94 -35.21 6.53
C ASP A 351 10.56 -35.25 5.05
N LEU A 352 11.16 -36.15 4.29
CA LEU A 352 10.77 -36.38 2.90
C LEU A 352 9.31 -36.82 2.79
N GLY A 353 8.83 -37.65 3.72
CA GLY A 353 7.42 -38.03 3.81
C GLY A 353 6.50 -36.86 4.05
N GLU A 354 6.85 -35.93 4.97
CA GLU A 354 6.12 -34.74 5.26
C GLU A 354 6.09 -33.75 4.08
N MET A 355 7.24 -33.57 3.41
CA MET A 355 7.34 -32.76 2.22
C MET A 355 6.45 -33.26 1.10
N LEU A 356 6.48 -34.58 0.81
CA LEU A 356 5.66 -35.19 -0.22
C LEU A 356 4.15 -35.11 0.10
N ALA A 357 3.79 -35.17 1.38
CA ALA A 357 2.42 -35.00 1.82
C ALA A 357 1.90 -33.55 1.64
N ALA A 358 2.81 -32.57 1.67
CA ALA A 358 2.54 -31.16 1.48
C ALA A 358 2.65 -30.67 0.02
N TRP A 359 2.95 -31.55 -0.94
CA TRP A 359 3.26 -31.20 -2.32
C TRP A 359 2.16 -30.38 -3.01
N GLY A 360 2.55 -29.27 -3.62
CA GLY A 360 1.67 -28.32 -4.30
C GLY A 360 1.55 -26.98 -3.59
N PRO A 361 0.55 -26.14 -3.95
CA PRO A 361 0.39 -24.81 -3.39
C PRO A 361 0.15 -24.81 -1.88
N CYS A 362 0.89 -24.02 -1.14
CA CYS A 362 0.72 -23.86 0.30
C CYS A 362 -0.67 -23.28 0.63
N GLY A 363 -1.46 -24.00 1.45
CA GLY A 363 -2.83 -23.59 1.80
C GLY A 363 -3.94 -24.15 0.91
N GLY A 364 -3.63 -25.00 -0.06
CA GLY A 364 -4.61 -25.77 -0.82
C GLY A 364 -5.16 -26.96 -0.01
N THR A 365 -6.46 -27.26 -0.14
CA THR A 365 -6.96 -28.56 0.28
C THR A 365 -6.27 -29.64 -0.57
N PRO A 366 -5.71 -30.69 0.04
CA PRO A 366 -5.10 -31.76 -0.74
C PRO A 366 -6.12 -32.32 -1.74
N PRO A 367 -5.69 -32.65 -2.98
CA PRO A 367 -6.58 -33.29 -3.93
C PRO A 367 -7.12 -34.58 -3.30
N ALA A 368 -8.43 -34.78 -3.41
CA ALA A 368 -9.06 -36.02 -2.95
C ALA A 368 -8.34 -37.20 -3.61
N GLN A 369 -7.75 -38.06 -2.80
CA GLN A 369 -7.10 -39.26 -3.28
C GLN A 369 -8.13 -40.16 -4.00
N PRO A 370 -7.78 -40.79 -5.14
CA PRO A 370 -8.70 -41.61 -5.92
C PRO A 370 -9.21 -42.84 -5.18
#